data_247212cda5f356e706443d38052bf95a
#
_entry.id   247212cda5f356e706443d38052bf95a
#
_cell.length_a   1.000
_cell.length_b   1.000
_cell.length_c   1.000
_cell.angle_alpha   90.00
_cell.angle_beta   90.00
_cell.angle_gamma   90.00
#
_symmetry.space_group_name_H-M   'P 1'
#
loop_
_entity.id
_entity.type
_entity.pdbx_description
1 polymer ?
#
loop_
_entity_poly.entity_id
_entity_poly.type
_entity_poly.pdbx_seq_one_letter_code
_entity_poly.pdbx_strand_id
1 'polypeptide(L)'
;MASELTLLEDKRLELARALATRPKVLLLDEVMAGLRPKEAQEAVEMIRSIRNIGVSILFIEHLMPVVKAMADRVVVLDHGEKIAEGAYEEVAREERVREAYLGRRA
;
A
#
# COMPACT_ATOMS: atom_id res chain seq x y z
N MET A 1 23.38 14.15 -4.37
CA MET A 1 23.12 13.70 -5.76
C MET A 1 21.98 12.71 -5.75
N ALA A 2 21.00 12.91 -6.63
CA ALA A 2 19.86 12.00 -6.71
C ALA A 2 20.28 10.55 -6.99
N SER A 3 21.35 10.38 -7.78
CA SER A 3 21.87 9.06 -8.11
C SER A 3 22.47 8.31 -6.91
N GLU A 4 22.68 9.00 -5.79
CA GLU A 4 23.25 8.40 -4.59
C GLU A 4 22.17 8.04 -3.54
N LEU A 5 20.90 8.37 -3.85
CA LEU A 5 19.82 8.09 -2.92
C LEU A 5 19.54 6.58 -2.84
N THR A 6 19.20 6.12 -1.63
CA THR A 6 18.68 4.76 -1.47
C THR A 6 17.28 4.70 -2.09
N LEU A 7 16.79 3.48 -2.31
CA LEU A 7 15.43 3.31 -2.83
C LEU A 7 14.40 3.93 -1.90
N LEU A 8 14.58 3.79 -0.58
CA LEU A 8 13.67 4.39 0.39
C LEU A 8 13.68 5.91 0.33
N GLU A 9 14.89 6.50 0.22
CA GLU A 9 15.00 7.95 0.10
C GLU A 9 14.36 8.47 -1.18
N ASP A 10 14.49 7.71 -2.26
CA ASP A 10 13.87 8.02 -3.55
C ASP A 10 12.33 8.03 -3.40
N LYS A 11 11.80 7.04 -2.70
CA LYS A 11 10.36 6.97 -2.42
C LYS A 11 9.89 8.16 -1.58
N ARG A 12 10.68 8.55 -0.59
CA ARG A 12 10.38 9.73 0.24
C ARG A 12 10.33 11.00 -0.58
N LEU A 13 11.25 11.13 -1.52
CA LEU A 13 11.31 12.29 -2.41
C LEU A 13 10.06 12.35 -3.29
N GLU A 14 9.67 11.22 -3.85
CA GLU A 14 8.45 11.14 -4.66
C GLU A 14 7.21 11.53 -3.87
N LEU A 15 7.10 11.04 -2.63
CA LEU A 15 5.98 11.39 -1.76
C LEU A 15 5.98 12.88 -1.42
N ALA A 16 7.14 13.44 -1.12
CA ALA A 16 7.25 14.87 -0.83
C ALA A 16 6.82 15.72 -2.02
N ARG A 17 7.20 15.32 -3.22
CA ARG A 17 6.78 16.02 -4.45
C ARG A 17 5.28 15.97 -4.64
N ALA A 18 4.69 14.79 -4.42
CA ALA A 18 3.25 14.63 -4.53
C ALA A 18 2.52 15.50 -3.51
N LEU A 19 3.00 15.51 -2.27
CA LEU A 19 2.41 16.31 -1.20
C LEU A 19 2.52 17.81 -1.43
N ALA A 20 3.55 18.24 -2.14
CA ALA A 20 3.74 19.65 -2.46
C ALA A 20 2.59 20.21 -3.31
N THR A 21 1.87 19.37 -4.01
CA THR A 21 0.69 19.78 -4.78
C THR A 21 -0.56 19.92 -3.92
N ARG A 22 -0.47 19.62 -2.64
CA ARG A 22 -1.59 19.66 -1.66
C ARG A 22 -2.78 18.82 -2.12
N PRO A 23 -2.59 17.52 -2.36
CA PRO A 23 -3.66 16.66 -2.87
C PRO A 23 -4.66 16.35 -1.79
N LYS A 24 -5.90 16.09 -2.20
CA LYS A 24 -6.93 15.53 -1.31
C LYS A 24 -6.84 14.01 -1.31
N VAL A 25 -6.42 13.45 -2.43
CA VAL A 25 -6.24 12.01 -2.60
C VAL A 25 -4.85 11.74 -3.16
N LEU A 26 -4.15 10.81 -2.56
CA LEU A 26 -2.82 10.38 -3.01
C LEU A 26 -2.92 8.94 -3.49
N LEU A 27 -2.46 8.69 -4.71
CA LEU A 27 -2.43 7.35 -5.28
C LEU A 27 -1.02 6.78 -5.18
N LEU A 28 -0.91 5.61 -4.56
CA LEU A 28 0.38 4.92 -4.38
C LEU A 28 0.28 3.53 -5.01
N ASP A 29 1.11 3.27 -6.02
CA ASP A 29 1.09 2.01 -6.74
C ASP A 29 2.33 1.20 -6.41
N GLU A 30 2.14 0.15 -5.60
CA GLU A 30 3.19 -0.79 -5.21
C GLU A 30 4.47 -0.12 -4.69
N VAL A 31 4.31 0.87 -3.82
CA VAL A 31 5.46 1.64 -3.32
C VAL A 31 6.42 0.83 -2.46
N MET A 32 6.00 -0.33 -1.98
CA MET A 32 6.84 -1.21 -1.16
C MET A 32 7.76 -2.10 -2.00
N ALA A 33 7.57 -2.13 -3.31
CA ALA A 33 8.38 -2.98 -4.18
C ALA A 33 9.87 -2.65 -4.06
N GLY A 34 10.69 -3.67 -3.86
CA GLY A 34 12.12 -3.53 -3.75
C GLY A 34 12.64 -3.08 -2.38
N LEU A 35 11.76 -2.75 -1.45
CA LEU A 35 12.18 -2.36 -0.10
C LEU A 35 12.41 -3.60 0.78
N ARG A 36 13.43 -3.51 1.63
CA ARG A 36 13.65 -4.53 2.65
C ARG A 36 12.58 -4.40 3.72
N PRO A 37 12.32 -5.46 4.53
CA PRO A 37 11.26 -5.40 5.54
C PRO A 37 11.32 -4.19 6.46
N LYS A 38 12.52 -3.82 6.91
CA LYS A 38 12.69 -2.66 7.79
C LYS A 38 12.35 -1.36 7.06
N GLU A 39 12.76 -1.26 5.80
CA GLU A 39 12.47 -0.08 4.98
C GLU A 39 10.97 0.03 4.66
N ALA A 40 10.33 -1.12 4.40
CA ALA A 40 8.88 -1.15 4.17
C ALA A 40 8.13 -0.68 5.41
N GLN A 41 8.60 -1.05 6.59
CA GLN A 41 8.01 -0.62 7.86
C GLN A 41 8.11 0.90 8.02
N GLU A 42 9.26 1.48 7.68
CA GLU A 42 9.43 2.93 7.71
C GLU A 42 8.53 3.64 6.70
N ALA A 43 8.35 3.04 5.52
CA ALA A 43 7.46 3.58 4.51
C ALA A 43 6.00 3.55 4.98
N VAL A 44 5.58 2.48 5.64
CA VAL A 44 4.24 2.38 6.22
C VAL A 44 3.99 3.50 7.22
N GLU A 45 4.95 3.76 8.09
CA GLU A 45 4.81 4.83 9.09
C GLU A 45 4.73 6.20 8.43
N MET A 46 5.51 6.43 7.40
CA MET A 46 5.48 7.67 6.64
C MET A 46 4.10 7.88 5.99
N ILE A 47 3.54 6.84 5.39
CA ILE A 47 2.24 6.89 4.76
C ILE A 47 1.14 7.14 5.78
N ARG A 48 1.24 6.52 6.96
CA ARG A 48 0.30 6.77 8.06
C ARG A 48 0.34 8.23 8.51
N SER A 49 1.52 8.82 8.56
CA SER A 49 1.65 10.23 8.91
C SER A 49 0.93 11.12 7.91
N ILE A 50 1.02 10.80 6.63
CA ILE A 50 0.33 11.53 5.57
C ILE A 50 -1.18 11.40 5.75
N ARG A 51 -1.67 10.21 6.03
CA ARG A 51 -3.09 9.98 6.29
C ARG A 51 -3.56 10.81 7.48
N ASN A 52 -2.75 10.89 8.53
CA ASN A 52 -3.11 11.59 9.75
C ASN A 52 -3.25 13.09 9.57
N ILE A 53 -2.65 13.68 8.56
CA ILE A 53 -2.83 15.10 8.27
C ILE A 53 -4.01 15.36 7.33
N GLY A 54 -4.82 14.34 7.06
CA GLY A 54 -6.08 14.50 6.34
C GLY A 54 -6.08 14.15 4.87
N VAL A 55 -5.00 13.57 4.36
CA VAL A 55 -4.94 13.11 2.97
C VAL A 55 -5.53 11.72 2.86
N SER A 56 -6.48 11.53 1.95
CA SER A 56 -7.01 10.20 1.64
C SER A 56 -6.02 9.47 0.75
N ILE A 57 -5.79 8.21 1.04
CA ILE A 57 -4.79 7.43 0.31
C ILE A 57 -5.42 6.22 -0.33
N LEU A 58 -5.24 6.08 -1.65
CA LEU A 58 -5.57 4.86 -2.37
C LEU A 58 -4.24 4.19 -2.70
N PHE A 59 -3.99 3.03 -2.13
CA PHE A 59 -2.76 2.32 -2.44
C PHE A 59 -3.07 0.95 -3.05
N ILE A 60 -2.22 0.56 -3.99
CA ILE A 60 -2.31 -0.72 -4.67
C ILE A 60 -1.17 -1.58 -4.17
N GLU A 61 -1.48 -2.74 -3.59
CA GLU A 61 -0.50 -3.64 -3.01
C GLU A 61 -0.93 -5.09 -3.16
N HIS A 62 0.04 -5.97 -3.18
CA HIS A 62 -0.21 -7.40 -3.14
C HIS A 62 0.44 -8.07 -1.92
N LEU A 63 1.12 -7.29 -1.09
CA LEU A 63 1.74 -7.77 0.14
C LEU A 63 0.73 -7.69 1.27
N MET A 64 0.16 -8.81 1.65
CA MET A 64 -0.90 -8.85 2.64
C MET A 64 -0.55 -8.22 3.99
N PRO A 65 0.67 -8.41 4.54
CA PRO A 65 1.02 -7.74 5.79
C PRO A 65 0.95 -6.22 5.70
N VAL A 66 1.30 -5.65 4.54
CA VAL A 66 1.24 -4.20 4.32
C VAL A 66 -0.21 -3.74 4.25
N VAL A 67 -1.03 -4.46 3.52
CA VAL A 67 -2.46 -4.15 3.41
C VAL A 67 -3.11 -4.19 4.79
N LYS A 68 -2.82 -5.24 5.56
CA LYS A 68 -3.35 -5.38 6.92
C LYS A 68 -2.94 -4.21 7.82
N ALA A 69 -1.70 -3.76 7.68
CA ALA A 69 -1.17 -2.69 8.53
C ALA A 69 -1.75 -1.31 8.21
N MET A 70 -2.10 -1.06 6.95
CA MET A 70 -2.45 0.29 6.50
C MET A 70 -3.91 0.51 6.13
N ALA A 71 -4.59 -0.52 5.61
CA ALA A 71 -5.88 -0.30 4.99
C ALA A 71 -7.02 -0.14 5.99
N ASP A 72 -7.83 0.89 5.77
CA ASP A 72 -9.11 1.04 6.48
C ASP A 72 -10.18 0.23 5.75
N ARG A 73 -10.05 0.13 4.44
CA ARG A 73 -10.97 -0.61 3.58
C ARG A 73 -10.20 -1.23 2.43
N VAL A 74 -10.55 -2.45 2.09
CA VAL A 74 -9.87 -3.22 1.04
C VAL A 74 -10.84 -3.59 -0.06
N VAL A 75 -10.39 -3.40 -1.30
CA VAL A 75 -11.07 -3.91 -2.49
C VAL A 75 -10.14 -4.92 -3.12
N VAL A 76 -10.61 -6.12 -3.37
CA VAL A 76 -9.79 -7.17 -3.97
C VAL A 76 -10.20 -7.39 -5.42
N LEU A 77 -9.20 -7.35 -6.29
CA LEU A 77 -9.38 -7.60 -7.72
C LEU A 77 -8.70 -8.91 -8.10
N ASP A 78 -9.34 -9.67 -8.95
CA ASP A 78 -8.76 -10.87 -9.53
C ASP A 78 -9.16 -10.91 -11.00
N HIS A 79 -8.16 -10.94 -11.88
CA HIS A 79 -8.36 -10.90 -13.33
C HIS A 79 -9.26 -9.73 -13.76
N GLY A 80 -9.08 -8.57 -13.12
CA GLY A 80 -9.84 -7.38 -13.46
C GLY A 80 -11.24 -7.29 -12.87
N GLU A 81 -11.64 -8.26 -12.07
CA GLU A 81 -12.96 -8.28 -11.44
C GLU A 81 -12.85 -8.05 -9.94
N LYS A 82 -13.77 -7.28 -9.40
CA LYS A 82 -13.89 -7.11 -7.96
C LYS A 82 -14.49 -8.38 -7.37
N ILE A 83 -13.75 -9.05 -6.50
CA ILE A 83 -14.21 -10.30 -5.87
C ILE A 83 -14.56 -10.13 -4.40
N ALA A 84 -14.12 -9.05 -3.76
CA ALA A 84 -14.44 -8.78 -2.37
C ALA A 84 -14.19 -7.32 -2.03
N GLU A 85 -14.86 -6.82 -1.00
CA GLU A 85 -14.69 -5.47 -0.51
C GLU A 85 -15.13 -5.40 0.95
N GLY A 86 -14.35 -4.71 1.78
CA GLY A 86 -14.66 -4.54 3.20
C GLY A 86 -13.41 -4.32 4.04
N ALA A 87 -13.52 -4.54 5.34
CA ALA A 87 -12.37 -4.51 6.23
C ALA A 87 -11.45 -5.67 5.91
N TYR A 88 -10.16 -5.52 6.21
CA TYR A 88 -9.17 -6.55 5.89
C TYR A 88 -9.59 -7.92 6.44
N GLU A 89 -10.01 -7.98 7.69
CA GLU A 89 -10.37 -9.24 8.34
C GLU A 89 -11.53 -9.94 7.65
N GLU A 90 -12.51 -9.18 7.18
CA GLU A 90 -13.65 -9.72 6.45
C GLU A 90 -13.22 -10.26 5.09
N VAL A 91 -12.43 -9.45 4.37
CA VAL A 91 -11.97 -9.80 3.03
C VAL A 91 -11.04 -11.01 3.06
N ALA A 92 -10.17 -11.08 4.06
CA ALA A 92 -9.21 -12.18 4.20
C ALA A 92 -9.88 -13.53 4.47
N ARG A 93 -11.12 -13.54 4.95
CA ARG A 93 -11.88 -14.77 5.20
C ARG A 93 -12.59 -15.29 3.95
N GLU A 94 -12.73 -14.46 2.94
CA GLU A 94 -13.40 -14.85 1.71
C GLU A 94 -12.60 -15.95 1.00
N GLU A 95 -13.28 -17.05 0.65
CA GLU A 95 -12.61 -18.15 -0.01
C GLU A 95 -11.97 -17.75 -1.32
N ARG A 96 -12.65 -16.95 -2.12
CA ARG A 96 -12.11 -16.48 -3.41
C ARG A 96 -10.83 -15.67 -3.24
N VAL A 97 -10.76 -14.88 -2.18
CA VAL A 97 -9.56 -14.07 -1.88
C VAL A 97 -8.42 -14.97 -1.45
N ARG A 98 -8.71 -15.94 -0.60
CA ARG A 98 -7.70 -16.89 -0.13
C ARG A 98 -7.12 -17.70 -1.28
N GLU A 99 -7.95 -18.14 -2.20
CA GLU A 99 -7.51 -18.86 -3.38
C GLU A 99 -6.67 -17.99 -4.30
N ALA A 100 -7.09 -16.74 -4.52
CA ALA A 100 -6.39 -15.84 -5.45
C ALA A 100 -5.06 -15.35 -4.91
N TYR A 101 -4.95 -15.08 -3.62
CA TYR A 101 -3.78 -14.42 -3.03
C TYR A 101 -3.07 -15.21 -1.94
N LEU A 102 -3.83 -15.86 -1.06
CA LEU A 102 -3.25 -16.54 0.10
C LEU A 102 -3.00 -18.02 -0.15
N GLY A 103 -3.91 -18.67 -0.86
CA GLY A 103 -3.79 -20.10 -1.15
C GLY A 103 -2.64 -20.45 -2.08
N ARG A 104 -2.19 -19.53 -2.91
CA ARG A 104 -1.11 -19.75 -3.86
C ARG A 104 0.27 -19.82 -3.22
N ARG A 105 0.34 -19.59 -1.95
CA ARG A 105 1.62 -19.56 -1.23
C ARG A 105 2.07 -20.91 -0.75
N ALA A 106 1.30 -21.89 -1.01
CA ALA A 106 1.59 -23.27 -0.60
C ALA A 106 2.93 -23.80 -1.14
#